data_cadbf8edde160e74801bbed70151c802
#
_entry.id   cadbf8edde160e74801bbed70151c802
#
_cell.length_a   1.000
_cell.length_b   1.000
_cell.length_c   1.000
_cell.angle_alpha   90.00
_cell.angle_beta   90.00
_cell.angle_gamma   90.00
#
_symmetry.space_group_name_H-M   'P 1'
#
loop_
_entity.id
_entity.type
_entity.pdbx_description
1 polymer ?
#
loop_
_entity_poly.entity_id
_entity_poly.type
_entity_poly.pdbx_seq_one_letter_code
_entity_poly.pdbx_strand_id
1 'polypeptide(L)'
;MTKSLLRIPYPGPLPPPKIIPRNADSLTGAIAALTEFLTAPPSRSLPDDVLDPASTVLLTGAGLSVASGLADYRGTSGTYTLKKSYRPIYYHEFLASHEARKRYWARSFLGWANLHKAGPNSAHFSIKGLGDMGFARSVITQNVDSFHLKAHPELPTLELHGYLRALICLSCHSKISRDEFQKTLMQLNPIWAAFLEETFFSRANPIKNTAENFTKGFSTNPDGDVDVPGAPYSMFRYPACPNCFQNPPMTTNGLKAKIDVDNDGAWKAGSNVGILKPSVVMFGESIASEVKEAAEQAIDNSGRLLVLGTSLATYSAWRLAKRAKDRGMPIAIINFGGVRGEEEFFHDLQIDQNGGAGVRIEFGTEIILPQLVANLQQIRFSGTDFTKILNPNIEKLKNNKLQDILS
;
A
#
# COMPACT_ATOMS: atom_id res chain seq x y z
N MET A 1 4.39 -15.81 -29.48
CA MET A 1 4.38 -14.45 -28.89
C MET A 1 3.14 -14.33 -28.03
N THR A 2 3.26 -14.50 -26.72
CA THR A 2 2.19 -14.28 -25.77
C THR A 2 1.93 -12.78 -25.67
N LYS A 3 0.73 -12.33 -26.06
CA LYS A 3 0.30 -10.94 -25.85
C LYS A 3 0.44 -10.62 -24.36
N SER A 4 1.32 -9.66 -24.04
CA SER A 4 1.37 -9.05 -22.71
C SER A 4 0.00 -8.48 -22.38
N LEU A 5 -0.72 -9.13 -21.48
CA LEU A 5 -1.98 -8.61 -20.93
C LEU A 5 -1.62 -7.37 -20.09
N LEU A 6 -1.72 -6.20 -20.68
CA LEU A 6 -1.73 -4.93 -19.97
C LEU A 6 -2.91 -4.99 -18.98
N ARG A 7 -2.61 -5.28 -17.73
CA ARG A 7 -3.60 -5.29 -16.65
C ARG A 7 -3.91 -3.85 -16.27
N ILE A 8 -4.83 -3.25 -17.02
CA ILE A 8 -5.36 -1.91 -16.73
C ILE A 8 -6.15 -2.01 -15.41
N PRO A 9 -5.99 -1.04 -14.48
CA PRO A 9 -6.87 -0.92 -13.33
C PRO A 9 -8.33 -0.94 -13.80
N TYR A 10 -9.22 -1.57 -13.03
CA TYR A 10 -10.65 -1.67 -13.34
C TYR A 10 -11.23 -0.30 -13.77
N PRO A 11 -11.63 -0.13 -15.03
CA PRO A 11 -12.05 1.17 -15.57
C PRO A 11 -13.55 1.42 -15.38
N GLY A 12 -14.32 0.40 -14.97
CA GLY A 12 -15.77 0.49 -14.80
C GLY A 12 -16.17 1.33 -13.58
N PRO A 13 -17.41 1.83 -13.56
CA PRO A 13 -17.97 2.44 -12.37
C PRO A 13 -18.01 1.40 -11.24
N LEU A 14 -17.63 1.83 -10.04
CA LEU A 14 -17.78 1.00 -8.85
C LEU A 14 -19.24 1.04 -8.39
N PRO A 15 -19.79 -0.07 -7.87
CA PRO A 15 -21.16 -0.10 -7.36
C PRO A 15 -21.31 0.87 -6.18
N PRO A 16 -22.49 1.45 -5.94
CA PRO A 16 -22.74 2.22 -4.73
C PRO A 16 -22.60 1.30 -3.50
N PRO A 17 -22.00 1.78 -2.39
CA PRO A 17 -21.81 0.96 -1.20
C PRO A 17 -23.15 0.57 -0.57
N LYS A 18 -23.26 -0.69 -0.13
CA LYS A 18 -24.40 -1.19 0.61
C LYS A 18 -23.98 -1.44 2.06
N ILE A 19 -24.36 -0.55 2.97
CA ILE A 19 -23.99 -0.64 4.38
C ILE A 19 -24.57 -1.90 5.03
N ILE A 20 -23.71 -2.67 5.70
CA ILE A 20 -24.04 -3.96 6.34
C ILE A 20 -23.28 -4.05 7.68
N PRO A 21 -23.97 -4.36 8.78
CA PRO A 21 -25.43 -4.31 8.96
C PRO A 21 -25.97 -2.89 8.79
N ARG A 22 -27.29 -2.74 8.65
CA ARG A 22 -27.92 -1.44 8.37
C ARG A 22 -27.55 -0.35 9.39
N ASN A 23 -27.45 -0.69 10.67
CA ASN A 23 -27.10 0.23 11.75
C ASN A 23 -25.64 0.68 11.72
N ALA A 24 -24.79 0.08 10.87
CA ALA A 24 -23.40 0.49 10.66
C ALA A 24 -23.27 1.76 9.79
N ASP A 25 -24.39 2.40 9.44
CA ASP A 25 -24.45 3.78 8.90
C ASP A 25 -24.13 4.83 9.96
N SER A 26 -24.33 4.51 11.25
CA SER A 26 -23.90 5.33 12.39
C SER A 26 -22.53 4.89 12.93
N LEU A 27 -21.79 5.84 13.50
CA LEU A 27 -20.46 5.54 14.07
C LEU A 27 -20.54 4.48 15.19
N THR A 28 -21.52 4.60 16.08
CA THR A 28 -21.73 3.64 17.16
C THR A 28 -22.11 2.25 16.64
N GLY A 29 -23.00 2.19 15.66
CA GLY A 29 -23.39 0.93 15.03
C GLY A 29 -22.23 0.29 14.25
N ALA A 30 -21.42 1.11 13.57
CA ALA A 30 -20.23 0.66 12.86
C ALA A 30 -19.18 0.05 13.81
N ILE A 31 -18.92 0.70 14.97
CA ILE A 31 -18.03 0.18 16.01
C ILE A 31 -18.56 -1.14 16.56
N ALA A 32 -19.88 -1.21 16.88
CA ALA A 32 -20.50 -2.43 17.38
C ALA A 32 -20.36 -3.59 16.37
N ALA A 33 -20.67 -3.34 15.09
CA ALA A 33 -20.55 -4.34 14.03
C ALA A 33 -19.11 -4.85 13.83
N LEU A 34 -18.12 -3.94 13.85
CA LEU A 34 -16.71 -4.30 13.75
C LEU A 34 -16.20 -5.05 14.99
N THR A 35 -16.65 -4.64 16.18
CA THR A 35 -16.34 -5.35 17.42
C THR A 35 -16.83 -6.79 17.33
N GLU A 36 -18.08 -6.99 16.93
CA GLU A 36 -18.63 -8.31 16.72
C GLU A 36 -17.90 -9.09 15.65
N PHE A 37 -17.57 -8.46 14.51
CA PHE A 37 -16.76 -9.07 13.44
C PHE A 37 -15.45 -9.63 13.96
N LEU A 38 -14.72 -8.87 14.78
CA LEU A 38 -13.40 -9.26 15.30
C LEU A 38 -13.49 -10.28 16.44
N THR A 39 -14.59 -10.30 17.22
CA THR A 39 -14.76 -11.15 18.40
C THR A 39 -15.63 -12.37 18.15
N ALA A 40 -16.31 -12.47 17.00
CA ALA A 40 -17.12 -13.62 16.65
C ALA A 40 -16.31 -14.93 16.68
N PRO A 41 -16.91 -16.08 16.98
CA PRO A 41 -16.23 -17.35 16.81
C PRO A 41 -15.85 -17.57 15.33
N PRO A 42 -14.87 -18.45 15.05
CA PRO A 42 -14.49 -18.80 13.69
C PRO A 42 -15.71 -19.25 12.85
N SER A 43 -15.75 -18.82 11.60
CA SER A 43 -16.80 -19.26 10.68
C SER A 43 -16.76 -20.77 10.48
N ARG A 44 -17.93 -21.40 10.48
CA ARG A 44 -18.06 -22.84 10.19
C ARG A 44 -17.83 -23.17 8.71
N SER A 45 -17.79 -22.18 7.84
CA SER A 45 -17.54 -22.33 6.41
C SER A 45 -16.06 -22.31 6.06
N LEU A 46 -15.18 -22.09 7.05
CA LEU A 46 -13.74 -22.12 6.82
C LEU A 46 -13.25 -23.56 6.56
N PRO A 47 -12.28 -23.74 5.67
CA PRO A 47 -11.58 -25.01 5.50
C PRO A 47 -10.83 -25.44 6.76
N ASP A 48 -10.67 -26.76 6.93
CA ASP A 48 -9.96 -27.34 8.09
C ASP A 48 -8.46 -27.04 8.11
N ASP A 49 -7.88 -26.59 6.98
CA ASP A 49 -6.48 -26.26 6.81
C ASP A 49 -6.08 -24.85 7.30
N VAL A 50 -7.03 -24.04 7.78
CA VAL A 50 -6.74 -22.70 8.29
C VAL A 50 -5.95 -22.77 9.60
N LEU A 51 -4.74 -22.22 9.61
CA LEU A 51 -3.84 -22.30 10.77
C LEU A 51 -4.36 -21.51 11.98
N ASP A 52 -4.99 -20.36 11.74
CA ASP A 52 -5.50 -19.50 12.80
C ASP A 52 -6.88 -18.94 12.43
N PRO A 53 -7.93 -19.77 12.61
CA PRO A 53 -9.29 -19.42 12.21
C PRO A 53 -9.90 -18.26 13.01
N ALA A 54 -9.32 -17.87 14.14
CA ALA A 54 -9.78 -16.73 14.93
C ALA A 54 -9.11 -15.40 14.51
N SER A 55 -8.02 -15.46 13.76
CA SER A 55 -7.24 -14.26 13.38
C SER A 55 -7.82 -13.52 12.19
N THR A 56 -7.40 -12.28 12.05
CA THR A 56 -7.76 -11.41 10.92
C THR A 56 -6.51 -10.99 10.15
N VAL A 57 -6.53 -11.15 8.82
CA VAL A 57 -5.57 -10.52 7.93
C VAL A 57 -6.15 -9.19 7.42
N LEU A 58 -5.32 -8.14 7.37
CA LEU A 58 -5.72 -6.82 6.90
C LEU A 58 -5.23 -6.62 5.46
N LEU A 59 -6.10 -6.07 4.60
CA LEU A 59 -5.74 -5.66 3.24
C LEU A 59 -5.94 -4.15 3.10
N THR A 60 -4.86 -3.39 2.99
CA THR A 60 -4.90 -1.92 3.04
C THR A 60 -4.56 -1.28 1.69
N GLY A 61 -5.08 -0.08 1.44
CA GLY A 61 -4.80 0.70 0.25
C GLY A 61 -4.66 2.20 0.52
N ALA A 62 -4.58 3.00 -0.53
CA ALA A 62 -4.21 4.42 -0.49
C ALA A 62 -5.14 5.28 0.38
N GLY A 63 -6.42 4.89 0.52
CA GLY A 63 -7.38 5.57 1.39
C GLY A 63 -6.95 5.60 2.86
N LEU A 64 -6.16 4.62 3.33
CA LEU A 64 -5.62 4.59 4.68
C LEU A 64 -4.64 5.75 4.94
N SER A 65 -3.91 6.20 3.91
CA SER A 65 -2.87 7.24 4.01
C SER A 65 -3.37 8.65 3.71
N VAL A 66 -4.68 8.83 3.43
CA VAL A 66 -5.26 10.15 3.14
C VAL A 66 -5.11 11.10 4.32
N ALA A 67 -5.38 10.61 5.54
CA ALA A 67 -5.19 11.39 6.77
C ALA A 67 -3.71 11.70 7.08
N SER A 68 -2.77 11.09 6.38
CA SER A 68 -1.34 11.42 6.41
C SER A 68 -0.96 12.54 5.42
N GLY A 69 -1.92 13.08 4.67
CA GLY A 69 -1.70 14.13 3.67
C GLY A 69 -1.32 13.61 2.27
N LEU A 70 -1.44 12.31 2.02
CA LEU A 70 -1.25 11.72 0.69
C LEU A 70 -2.60 11.63 -0.04
N ALA A 71 -2.59 11.76 -1.37
CA ALA A 71 -3.80 11.53 -2.15
C ALA A 71 -4.11 10.03 -2.22
N ASP A 72 -5.38 9.70 -2.41
CA ASP A 72 -5.78 8.40 -2.93
C ASP A 72 -5.98 8.45 -4.46
N TYR A 73 -6.46 7.35 -5.05
CA TYR A 73 -6.70 7.30 -6.50
C TYR A 73 -8.11 7.72 -6.89
N ARG A 74 -9.14 7.32 -6.14
CA ARG A 74 -10.55 7.34 -6.55
C ARG A 74 -11.52 8.00 -5.57
N GLY A 75 -11.05 8.42 -4.41
CA GLY A 75 -11.85 9.20 -3.46
C GLY A 75 -12.27 10.55 -4.04
N THR A 76 -13.05 11.32 -3.31
CA THR A 76 -13.53 12.65 -3.75
C THR A 76 -12.41 13.60 -4.13
N SER A 77 -11.27 13.50 -3.44
CA SER A 77 -10.02 14.24 -3.72
C SER A 77 -8.94 13.37 -4.38
N GLY A 78 -9.31 12.23 -4.93
CA GLY A 78 -8.39 11.27 -5.51
C GLY A 78 -7.78 11.72 -6.83
N THR A 79 -6.61 11.17 -7.15
CA THR A 79 -5.82 11.54 -8.32
C THR A 79 -6.61 11.43 -9.63
N TYR A 80 -7.34 10.35 -9.85
CA TYR A 80 -8.15 10.17 -11.07
C TYR A 80 -9.44 11.01 -11.06
N THR A 81 -9.93 11.38 -9.87
CA THR A 81 -11.11 12.24 -9.73
C THR A 81 -10.79 13.69 -10.11
N LEU A 82 -9.68 14.21 -9.58
CA LEU A 82 -9.26 15.60 -9.78
C LEU A 82 -8.50 15.82 -11.09
N LYS A 83 -7.70 14.84 -11.51
CA LYS A 83 -6.81 14.94 -12.68
C LYS A 83 -7.17 13.87 -13.71
N LYS A 84 -8.25 14.09 -14.48
CA LYS A 84 -8.74 13.13 -15.50
C LYS A 84 -7.69 12.79 -16.57
N SER A 85 -6.73 13.68 -16.83
CA SER A 85 -5.61 13.48 -17.75
C SER A 85 -4.41 12.77 -17.13
N TYR A 86 -4.44 12.49 -15.79
CA TYR A 86 -3.34 11.83 -15.14
C TYR A 86 -3.13 10.42 -15.71
N ARG A 87 -1.90 10.15 -16.12
CA ARG A 87 -1.47 8.86 -16.62
C ARG A 87 -0.18 8.46 -15.91
N PRO A 88 -0.14 7.31 -15.24
CA PRO A 88 1.10 6.78 -14.71
C PRO A 88 2.06 6.41 -15.83
N ILE A 89 3.36 6.38 -15.53
CA ILE A 89 4.36 5.84 -16.44
C ILE A 89 4.36 4.32 -16.28
N TYR A 90 4.08 3.61 -17.36
CA TYR A 90 4.04 2.15 -17.35
C TYR A 90 5.43 1.54 -17.36
N TYR A 91 5.56 0.33 -16.81
CA TYR A 91 6.83 -0.39 -16.73
C TYR A 91 7.53 -0.55 -18.08
N HIS A 92 6.80 -0.94 -19.13
CA HIS A 92 7.36 -1.08 -20.47
C HIS A 92 7.86 0.24 -21.05
N GLU A 93 7.22 1.36 -20.74
CA GLU A 93 7.67 2.69 -21.16
C GLU A 93 8.93 3.09 -20.41
N PHE A 94 8.97 2.82 -19.10
CA PHE A 94 10.13 3.06 -18.26
C PHE A 94 11.35 2.27 -18.76
N LEU A 95 11.17 1.01 -19.17
CA LEU A 95 12.24 0.19 -19.73
C LEU A 95 12.74 0.71 -21.09
N ALA A 96 11.81 1.00 -21.99
CA ALA A 96 12.13 1.32 -23.38
C ALA A 96 12.63 2.76 -23.60
N SER A 97 12.16 3.73 -22.79
CA SER A 97 12.33 5.16 -23.09
C SER A 97 13.17 5.89 -22.04
N HIS A 98 14.28 6.49 -22.48
CA HIS A 98 15.07 7.42 -21.66
C HIS A 98 14.23 8.64 -21.23
N GLU A 99 13.41 9.19 -22.13
CA GLU A 99 12.54 10.32 -21.82
C GLU A 99 11.42 9.96 -20.81
N ALA A 100 10.89 8.73 -20.87
CA ALA A 100 9.96 8.26 -19.87
C ALA A 100 10.62 8.15 -18.48
N ARG A 101 11.88 7.70 -18.40
CA ARG A 101 12.65 7.66 -17.14
C ARG A 101 12.95 9.06 -16.61
N LYS A 102 13.31 10.02 -17.47
CA LYS A 102 13.50 11.42 -17.05
C LYS A 102 12.23 11.98 -16.43
N ARG A 103 11.08 11.81 -17.11
CA ARG A 103 9.78 12.25 -16.59
C ARG A 103 9.42 11.56 -15.30
N TYR A 104 9.66 10.25 -15.19
CA TYR A 104 9.41 9.50 -13.96
C TYR A 104 10.23 10.07 -12.79
N TRP A 105 11.55 10.22 -12.99
CA TRP A 105 12.44 10.65 -11.92
C TRP A 105 12.23 12.12 -11.53
N ALA A 106 11.88 13.00 -12.46
CA ALA A 106 11.53 14.38 -12.17
C ALA A 106 10.26 14.48 -11.29
N ARG A 107 9.22 13.73 -11.65
CA ARG A 107 7.97 13.67 -10.87
C ARG A 107 8.20 13.05 -9.49
N SER A 108 8.95 11.95 -9.43
CA SER A 108 9.34 11.29 -8.17
C SER A 108 10.24 12.19 -7.31
N PHE A 109 11.13 12.97 -7.92
CA PHE A 109 11.99 13.94 -7.23
C PHE A 109 11.18 14.97 -6.45
N LEU A 110 10.17 15.54 -7.09
CA LEU A 110 9.28 16.53 -6.46
C LEU A 110 8.40 15.91 -5.38
N GLY A 111 7.87 14.72 -5.62
CA GLY A 111 6.97 14.04 -4.69
C GLY A 111 7.66 13.49 -3.46
N TRP A 112 8.93 13.12 -3.56
CA TRP A 112 9.69 12.52 -2.47
C TRP A 112 9.75 13.40 -1.22
N ALA A 113 9.92 14.71 -1.38
CA ALA A 113 9.99 15.64 -0.25
C ALA A 113 8.70 15.66 0.58
N ASN A 114 7.53 15.56 -0.08
CA ASN A 114 6.25 15.47 0.61
C ASN A 114 6.08 14.11 1.31
N LEU A 115 6.39 13.02 0.61
CA LEU A 115 6.31 11.68 1.16
C LEU A 115 7.25 11.50 2.36
N HIS A 116 8.46 12.07 2.29
CA HIS A 116 9.44 12.00 3.38
C HIS A 116 8.98 12.75 4.63
N LYS A 117 8.29 13.89 4.48
CA LYS A 117 7.69 14.66 5.57
C LYS A 117 6.44 14.04 6.15
N ALA A 118 5.68 13.29 5.35
CA ALA A 118 4.49 12.60 5.79
C ALA A 118 4.84 11.41 6.71
N GLY A 119 3.90 11.04 7.56
CA GLY A 119 4.07 9.95 8.50
C GLY A 119 2.80 9.15 8.70
N PRO A 120 2.89 8.05 9.45
CA PRO A 120 1.71 7.29 9.82
C PRO A 120 0.68 8.16 10.56
N ASN A 121 -0.60 7.87 10.35
CA ASN A 121 -1.71 8.53 11.05
C ASN A 121 -2.34 7.59 12.10
N SER A 122 -3.39 8.07 12.76
CA SER A 122 -4.11 7.33 13.81
C SER A 122 -4.59 5.96 13.37
N ALA A 123 -4.98 5.78 12.09
CA ALA A 123 -5.39 4.47 11.58
C ALA A 123 -4.24 3.45 11.56
N HIS A 124 -3.04 3.86 11.18
CA HIS A 124 -1.87 2.98 11.22
C HIS A 124 -1.51 2.55 12.66
N PHE A 125 -1.57 3.48 13.62
CA PHE A 125 -1.33 3.16 15.04
C PHE A 125 -2.46 2.32 15.64
N SER A 126 -3.70 2.47 15.15
CA SER A 126 -4.81 1.60 15.54
C SER A 126 -4.61 0.17 15.05
N ILE A 127 -4.06 -0.02 13.85
CA ILE A 127 -3.67 -1.35 13.34
C ILE A 127 -2.62 -1.99 14.26
N LYS A 128 -1.64 -1.20 14.75
CA LYS A 128 -0.73 -1.68 15.81
C LYS A 128 -1.51 -2.18 17.03
N GLY A 129 -2.45 -1.39 17.52
CA GLY A 129 -3.30 -1.77 18.65
C GLY A 129 -4.07 -3.07 18.42
N LEU A 130 -4.62 -3.29 17.22
CA LEU A 130 -5.26 -4.55 16.86
C LEU A 130 -4.27 -5.73 16.86
N GLY A 131 -3.04 -5.50 16.40
CA GLY A 131 -1.95 -6.50 16.46
C GLY A 131 -1.56 -6.84 17.89
N ASP A 132 -1.33 -5.82 18.74
CA ASP A 132 -0.96 -5.97 20.15
C ASP A 132 -2.04 -6.73 20.95
N MET A 133 -3.31 -6.59 20.56
CA MET A 133 -4.43 -7.33 21.14
C MET A 133 -4.65 -8.73 20.53
N GLY A 134 -3.91 -9.10 19.48
CA GLY A 134 -4.03 -10.39 18.82
C GLY A 134 -5.17 -10.53 17.80
N PHE A 135 -5.91 -9.45 17.51
CA PHE A 135 -6.95 -9.47 16.47
C PHE A 135 -6.36 -9.45 15.07
N ALA A 136 -5.33 -8.63 14.83
CA ALA A 136 -4.62 -8.58 13.56
C ALA A 136 -3.38 -9.50 13.57
N ARG A 137 -3.32 -10.46 12.65
CA ARG A 137 -2.19 -11.38 12.49
C ARG A 137 -1.13 -10.82 11.54
N SER A 138 -1.56 -10.20 10.46
CA SER A 138 -0.68 -9.64 9.43
C SER A 138 -1.38 -8.59 8.60
N VAL A 139 -0.60 -7.80 7.88
CA VAL A 139 -1.06 -6.78 6.95
C VAL A 139 -0.55 -7.10 5.54
N ILE A 140 -1.43 -7.03 4.56
CA ILE A 140 -1.07 -6.98 3.14
C ILE A 140 -1.39 -5.55 2.69
N THR A 141 -0.38 -4.78 2.31
CA THR A 141 -0.60 -3.40 1.88
C THR A 141 -0.32 -3.20 0.40
N GLN A 142 -1.18 -2.46 -0.27
CA GLN A 142 -0.97 -1.96 -1.63
C GLN A 142 -0.11 -0.69 -1.65
N ASN A 143 0.03 -0.03 -0.48
CA ASN A 143 0.71 1.24 -0.35
C ASN A 143 2.23 1.06 -0.43
N VAL A 144 2.88 2.06 -1.03
CA VAL A 144 4.33 2.08 -1.25
C VAL A 144 5.04 3.10 -0.34
N ASP A 145 4.29 3.71 0.61
CA ASP A 145 4.74 4.77 1.52
C ASP A 145 5.56 4.28 2.73
N SER A 146 5.50 2.99 3.02
CA SER A 146 6.16 2.34 4.18
C SER A 146 5.63 2.79 5.54
N PHE A 147 4.40 3.34 5.63
CA PHE A 147 3.86 3.83 6.90
C PHE A 147 3.51 2.71 7.88
N HIS A 148 3.10 1.55 7.38
CA HIS A 148 2.91 0.37 8.22
C HIS A 148 4.20 0.00 8.95
N LEU A 149 5.32 -0.10 8.24
CA LEU A 149 6.61 -0.43 8.83
C LEU A 149 7.05 0.60 9.89
N LYS A 150 6.74 1.89 9.68
CA LYS A 150 7.03 2.95 10.66
C LYS A 150 6.12 2.88 11.89
N ALA A 151 4.85 2.51 11.73
CA ALA A 151 3.86 2.49 12.81
C ALA A 151 3.91 1.22 13.68
N HIS A 152 4.19 0.07 13.05
CA HIS A 152 4.12 -1.23 13.72
C HIS A 152 5.13 -2.23 13.11
N PRO A 153 6.44 -2.04 13.34
CA PRO A 153 7.49 -2.86 12.74
C PRO A 153 7.39 -4.35 13.13
N GLU A 154 6.77 -4.67 14.26
CA GLU A 154 6.63 -6.04 14.79
C GLU A 154 5.44 -6.81 14.16
N LEU A 155 4.45 -6.11 13.60
CA LEU A 155 3.32 -6.78 12.95
C LEU A 155 3.71 -7.15 11.52
N PRO A 156 3.72 -8.44 11.14
CA PRO A 156 4.09 -8.87 9.80
C PRO A 156 3.34 -8.10 8.72
N THR A 157 4.09 -7.41 7.87
CA THR A 157 3.52 -6.58 6.80
C THR A 157 4.11 -6.96 5.46
N LEU A 158 3.26 -7.39 4.52
CA LEU A 158 3.63 -7.68 3.15
C LEU A 158 3.31 -6.47 2.26
N GLU A 159 4.34 -5.85 1.70
CA GLU A 159 4.22 -4.73 0.75
C GLU A 159 3.95 -5.29 -0.66
N LEU A 160 2.68 -5.53 -1.00
CA LEU A 160 2.23 -6.21 -2.22
C LEU A 160 2.74 -5.55 -3.51
N HIS A 161 2.87 -4.23 -3.50
CA HIS A 161 3.35 -3.46 -4.63
C HIS A 161 4.76 -2.88 -4.41
N GLY A 162 5.50 -3.42 -3.43
CA GLY A 162 6.82 -2.93 -3.07
C GLY A 162 6.81 -1.61 -2.29
N TYR A 163 7.88 -0.82 -2.41
CA TYR A 163 8.09 0.38 -1.59
C TYR A 163 8.99 1.41 -2.27
N LEU A 164 8.79 2.69 -1.89
CA LEU A 164 9.53 3.82 -2.46
C LEU A 164 10.86 4.13 -1.74
N ARG A 165 11.08 3.61 -0.52
CA ARG A 165 12.28 3.91 0.30
C ARG A 165 13.61 3.40 -0.27
N ALA A 166 13.57 2.56 -1.30
CA ALA A 166 14.76 2.09 -2.01
C ALA A 166 14.54 1.95 -3.51
N LEU A 167 15.64 1.87 -4.23
CA LEU A 167 15.71 1.57 -5.64
C LEU A 167 16.37 0.21 -5.85
N ILE A 168 16.12 -0.39 -7.01
CA ILE A 168 16.78 -1.59 -7.48
C ILE A 168 17.37 -1.35 -8.86
N CYS A 169 18.60 -1.81 -9.09
CA CYS A 169 19.18 -1.83 -10.41
C CYS A 169 18.61 -2.99 -11.23
N LEU A 170 18.15 -2.73 -12.45
CA LEU A 170 17.58 -3.75 -13.33
C LEU A 170 18.62 -4.74 -13.88
N SER A 171 19.93 -4.42 -13.76
CA SER A 171 21.02 -5.25 -14.31
C SER A 171 21.74 -6.06 -13.24
N CYS A 172 22.12 -5.45 -12.12
CA CYS A 172 22.89 -6.13 -11.06
C CYS A 172 22.07 -6.40 -9.78
N HIS A 173 20.82 -5.98 -9.75
CA HIS A 173 19.88 -6.14 -8.63
C HIS A 173 20.34 -5.52 -7.29
N SER A 174 21.41 -4.70 -7.30
CA SER A 174 21.82 -3.96 -6.11
C SER A 174 20.72 -2.96 -5.70
N LYS A 175 20.51 -2.85 -4.38
CA LYS A 175 19.57 -1.89 -3.79
C LYS A 175 20.32 -0.62 -3.37
N ILE A 176 19.66 0.53 -3.56
CA ILE A 176 20.18 1.87 -3.21
C ILE A 176 19.12 2.58 -2.39
N SER A 177 19.53 3.28 -1.35
CA SER A 177 18.64 4.14 -0.56
C SER A 177 18.01 5.23 -1.43
N ARG A 178 16.71 5.44 -1.26
CA ARG A 178 16.01 6.52 -1.96
C ARG A 178 16.50 7.90 -1.51
N ASP A 179 16.92 8.05 -0.26
CA ASP A 179 17.45 9.31 0.27
C ASP A 179 18.83 9.65 -0.32
N GLU A 180 19.70 8.64 -0.46
CA GLU A 180 21.01 8.84 -1.14
C GLU A 180 20.80 9.21 -2.61
N PHE A 181 19.88 8.52 -3.26
CA PHE A 181 19.54 8.82 -4.65
C PHE A 181 18.94 10.23 -4.80
N GLN A 182 18.11 10.69 -3.84
CA GLN A 182 17.58 12.06 -3.84
C GLN A 182 18.68 13.10 -3.80
N LYS A 183 19.73 12.90 -2.96
CA LYS A 183 20.89 13.80 -2.90
C LYS A 183 21.61 13.87 -4.24
N THR A 184 21.80 12.72 -4.91
CA THR A 184 22.43 12.69 -6.24
C THR A 184 21.55 13.39 -7.29
N LEU A 185 20.23 13.21 -7.24
CA LEU A 185 19.32 13.93 -8.13
C LEU A 185 19.37 15.43 -7.93
N MET A 186 19.48 15.93 -6.68
CA MET A 186 19.65 17.36 -6.38
C MET A 186 20.95 17.91 -7.01
N GLN A 187 22.05 17.19 -6.89
CA GLN A 187 23.35 17.58 -7.48
C GLN A 187 23.28 17.64 -9.02
N LEU A 188 22.64 16.66 -9.65
CA LEU A 188 22.51 16.61 -11.10
C LEU A 188 21.51 17.63 -11.67
N ASN A 189 20.60 18.16 -10.85
CA ASN A 189 19.51 19.03 -11.28
C ASN A 189 19.37 20.27 -10.39
N PRO A 190 20.35 21.19 -10.35
CA PRO A 190 20.36 22.32 -9.41
C PRO A 190 19.16 23.26 -9.58
N ILE A 191 18.66 23.45 -10.81
CA ILE A 191 17.46 24.27 -11.07
C ILE A 191 16.21 23.62 -10.42
N TRP A 192 16.06 22.31 -10.53
CA TRP A 192 14.97 21.58 -9.90
C TRP A 192 15.10 21.54 -8.38
N ALA A 193 16.33 21.50 -7.86
CA ALA A 193 16.59 21.59 -6.42
C ALA A 193 16.20 22.96 -5.88
N ALA A 194 16.59 24.06 -6.55
CA ALA A 194 16.20 25.41 -6.19
C ALA A 194 14.67 25.61 -6.21
N PHE A 195 13.99 25.10 -7.25
CA PHE A 195 12.53 25.10 -7.32
C PHE A 195 11.89 24.35 -6.15
N LEU A 196 12.43 23.18 -5.80
CA LEU A 196 11.96 22.40 -4.65
C LEU A 196 12.13 23.17 -3.33
N GLU A 197 13.28 23.77 -3.12
CA GLU A 197 13.56 24.58 -1.95
C GLU A 197 12.62 25.79 -1.85
N GLU A 198 12.46 26.56 -2.92
CA GLU A 198 11.55 27.70 -2.95
C GLU A 198 10.11 27.25 -2.62
N THR A 199 9.64 26.17 -3.22
CA THR A 199 8.29 25.64 -3.01
C THR A 199 8.06 25.18 -1.58
N PHE A 200 9.08 24.64 -0.89
CA PHE A 200 8.95 24.11 0.47
C PHE A 200 9.29 25.12 1.56
N PHE A 201 10.24 26.07 1.33
CA PHE A 201 10.67 27.05 2.31
C PHE A 201 9.88 28.35 2.28
N SER A 202 9.28 28.72 1.14
CA SER A 202 8.33 29.86 1.04
C SER A 202 7.10 29.70 1.92
N ARG A 203 6.82 28.47 2.38
CA ARG A 203 5.75 28.18 3.35
C ARG A 203 6.01 28.71 4.76
N ALA A 204 7.24 29.07 5.09
CA ALA A 204 7.58 29.64 6.39
C ALA A 204 7.25 31.14 6.51
N ASN A 205 6.87 31.82 5.41
CA ASN A 205 6.50 33.23 5.39
C ASN A 205 5.02 33.42 4.98
N PRO A 206 4.11 33.74 5.92
CA PRO A 206 2.66 33.86 5.64
C PRO A 206 2.26 35.10 4.82
N ILE A 207 3.19 35.89 4.32
CA ILE A 207 2.91 37.23 3.77
C ILE A 207 2.70 37.25 2.23
N LYS A 208 2.86 36.14 1.51
CA LYS A 208 2.59 36.13 0.05
C LYS A 208 1.58 35.06 -0.34
N ASN A 209 0.35 35.51 -0.56
CA ASN A 209 -0.81 34.72 -1.07
C ASN A 209 -0.60 34.00 -2.42
N THR A 210 0.59 34.00 -3.00
CA THR A 210 0.96 33.26 -4.21
C THR A 210 1.28 31.79 -3.92
N ALA A 211 1.70 31.45 -2.69
CA ALA A 211 2.06 30.07 -2.32
C ALA A 211 0.84 29.16 -2.13
N GLU A 212 -0.32 29.68 -1.68
CA GLU A 212 -1.56 28.90 -1.54
C GLU A 212 -2.10 28.37 -2.87
N ASN A 213 -1.94 29.13 -3.95
CA ASN A 213 -2.37 28.71 -5.28
C ASN A 213 -1.45 27.62 -5.88
N PHE A 214 -0.15 27.67 -5.57
CA PHE A 214 0.79 26.62 -5.98
C PHE A 214 0.60 25.33 -5.17
N THR A 215 0.33 25.42 -3.87
CA THR A 215 0.19 24.23 -2.99
C THR A 215 -1.11 23.47 -3.20
N LYS A 216 -2.18 24.10 -3.66
CA LYS A 216 -3.42 23.40 -4.07
C LYS A 216 -3.23 22.59 -5.36
N GLY A 217 -2.19 22.87 -6.16
CA GLY A 217 -1.87 22.16 -7.40
C GLY A 217 -0.92 20.97 -7.26
N PHE A 218 -0.15 20.88 -6.17
CA PHE A 218 0.92 19.86 -5.98
C PHE A 218 0.53 18.79 -4.94
N SER A 219 -0.57 18.10 -5.19
CA SER A 219 -0.89 16.89 -4.43
C SER A 219 0.05 15.76 -4.82
N THR A 220 0.70 15.13 -3.84
CA THR A 220 1.49 13.93 -4.05
C THR A 220 0.54 12.76 -4.35
N ASN A 221 0.71 12.17 -5.51
CA ASN A 221 -0.05 11.00 -5.93
C ASN A 221 0.29 9.79 -5.04
N PRO A 222 -0.57 8.76 -4.97
CA PRO A 222 -0.29 7.56 -4.19
C PRO A 222 1.00 6.84 -4.58
N ASP A 223 1.46 7.03 -5.83
CA ASP A 223 2.74 6.52 -6.34
C ASP A 223 3.96 7.32 -5.84
N GLY A 224 3.76 8.31 -4.96
CA GLY A 224 4.82 9.15 -4.43
C GLY A 224 5.39 10.15 -5.45
N ASP A 225 4.64 10.48 -6.50
CA ASP A 225 5.05 11.42 -7.53
C ASP A 225 4.20 12.70 -7.55
N VAL A 226 4.72 13.76 -8.16
CA VAL A 226 4.02 15.02 -8.40
C VAL A 226 4.13 15.38 -9.87
N ASP A 227 2.98 15.51 -10.54
CA ASP A 227 2.92 15.94 -11.92
C ASP A 227 2.71 17.45 -12.04
N VAL A 228 3.64 18.13 -12.70
CA VAL A 228 3.63 19.58 -12.95
C VAL A 228 3.42 19.83 -14.44
N PRO A 229 2.24 20.28 -14.85
CA PRO A 229 1.99 20.60 -16.25
C PRO A 229 2.99 21.63 -16.81
N GLY A 230 3.55 21.35 -17.99
CA GLY A 230 4.51 22.24 -18.66
C GLY A 230 5.94 22.22 -18.07
N ALA A 231 6.23 21.41 -17.06
CA ALA A 231 7.58 21.29 -16.56
C ALA A 231 8.56 20.70 -17.60
N PRO A 232 9.82 21.17 -17.65
CA PRO A 232 10.80 20.73 -18.64
C PRO A 232 11.39 19.34 -18.30
N TYR A 233 10.55 18.31 -18.27
CA TYR A 233 10.93 16.95 -17.91
C TYR A 233 12.05 16.36 -18.76
N SER A 234 12.15 16.75 -20.03
CA SER A 234 13.21 16.33 -20.95
C SER A 234 14.62 16.79 -20.52
N MET A 235 14.69 17.85 -19.71
CA MET A 235 15.96 18.36 -19.17
C MET A 235 16.40 17.67 -17.88
N PHE A 236 15.51 16.86 -17.26
CA PHE A 236 15.85 16.19 -16.01
C PHE A 236 16.90 15.11 -16.20
N ARG A 237 17.82 14.99 -15.25
CA ARG A 237 18.97 14.09 -15.28
C ARG A 237 18.91 13.12 -14.11
N TYR A 238 19.31 11.88 -14.33
CA TYR A 238 19.38 10.84 -13.29
C TYR A 238 20.64 10.00 -13.47
N PRO A 239 21.25 9.47 -12.39
CA PRO A 239 22.49 8.74 -12.46
C PRO A 239 22.31 7.31 -12.98
N ALA A 240 23.40 6.71 -13.47
CA ALA A 240 23.51 5.27 -13.63
C ALA A 240 23.61 4.57 -12.27
N CYS A 241 23.37 3.26 -12.24
CA CYS A 241 23.70 2.45 -11.08
C CYS A 241 25.21 2.52 -10.80
N PRO A 242 25.63 2.95 -9.61
CA PRO A 242 27.05 3.12 -9.28
C PRO A 242 27.80 1.78 -9.31
N ASN A 243 27.18 0.68 -8.90
CA ASN A 243 27.78 -0.64 -8.94
C ASN A 243 28.01 -1.11 -10.37
N CYS A 244 27.03 -0.96 -11.26
CA CYS A 244 27.20 -1.30 -12.68
C CYS A 244 28.20 -0.39 -13.39
N PHE A 245 28.28 0.87 -12.98
CA PHE A 245 29.23 1.82 -13.55
C PHE A 245 30.68 1.46 -13.20
N GLN A 246 30.92 1.04 -11.96
CA GLN A 246 32.24 0.57 -11.52
C GLN A 246 32.56 -0.83 -12.04
N ASN A 247 31.58 -1.73 -12.04
CA ASN A 247 31.69 -3.13 -12.43
C ASN A 247 30.63 -3.47 -13.48
N PRO A 248 30.85 -3.10 -14.76
CA PRO A 248 29.90 -3.35 -15.82
C PRO A 248 29.56 -4.83 -15.96
N PRO A 249 28.27 -5.23 -16.00
CA PRO A 249 27.89 -6.62 -16.17
C PRO A 249 28.33 -7.15 -17.56
N MET A 250 28.49 -8.45 -17.67
CA MET A 250 28.77 -9.10 -18.96
C MET A 250 27.49 -9.15 -19.80
N THR A 251 27.62 -8.81 -21.06
CA THR A 251 26.56 -8.99 -22.06
C THR A 251 26.47 -10.46 -22.49
N THR A 252 25.36 -10.82 -23.14
CA THR A 252 25.16 -12.17 -23.70
C THR A 252 26.28 -12.60 -24.69
N ASN A 253 27.00 -11.64 -25.28
CA ASN A 253 28.09 -11.89 -26.20
C ASN A 253 29.45 -11.98 -25.48
N GLY A 254 29.50 -12.03 -24.17
CA GLY A 254 30.74 -12.15 -23.40
C GLY A 254 31.57 -10.86 -23.30
N LEU A 255 31.02 -9.72 -23.72
CA LEU A 255 31.69 -8.42 -23.59
C LEU A 255 31.18 -7.68 -22.37
N LYS A 256 32.00 -6.81 -21.77
CA LYS A 256 31.52 -5.90 -20.73
C LYS A 256 30.51 -4.92 -21.33
N ALA A 257 29.38 -4.75 -20.64
CA ALA A 257 28.38 -3.79 -21.06
C ALA A 257 28.91 -2.36 -20.95
N LYS A 258 28.49 -1.48 -21.86
CA LYS A 258 28.88 -0.07 -21.85
C LYS A 258 27.80 0.76 -21.17
N ILE A 259 28.20 1.56 -20.19
CA ILE A 259 27.36 2.59 -19.57
C ILE A 259 27.94 3.94 -19.94
N ASP A 260 27.20 4.70 -20.72
CA ASP A 260 27.55 6.08 -21.08
C ASP A 260 26.94 7.03 -20.06
N VAL A 261 27.77 7.91 -19.53
CA VAL A 261 27.34 9.01 -18.66
C VAL A 261 27.84 10.34 -19.23
N ASP A 262 27.21 11.44 -18.86
CA ASP A 262 27.73 12.76 -19.20
C ASP A 262 28.83 13.20 -18.22
N ASN A 263 29.30 14.44 -18.37
CA ASN A 263 30.43 14.98 -17.59
C ASN A 263 30.13 15.05 -16.10
N ASP A 264 28.86 15.09 -15.70
CA ASP A 264 28.43 15.15 -14.30
C ASP A 264 27.93 13.78 -13.78
N GLY A 265 28.05 12.71 -14.58
CA GLY A 265 27.72 11.34 -14.19
C GLY A 265 26.25 10.94 -14.42
N ALA A 266 25.48 11.72 -15.14
CA ALA A 266 24.10 11.34 -15.47
C ALA A 266 24.09 10.32 -16.62
N TRP A 267 23.18 9.35 -16.52
CA TRP A 267 22.95 8.28 -17.49
C TRP A 267 22.58 8.84 -18.88
N LYS A 268 23.24 8.37 -19.92
CA LYS A 268 22.99 8.81 -21.32
C LYS A 268 22.23 7.78 -22.12
N ALA A 269 21.43 8.28 -23.06
CA ALA A 269 20.83 7.45 -24.10
C ALA A 269 21.91 6.67 -24.88
N GLY A 270 21.63 5.41 -25.21
CA GLY A 270 22.60 4.50 -25.80
C GLY A 270 23.18 3.45 -24.85
N SER A 271 23.14 3.73 -23.52
CA SER A 271 23.34 2.70 -22.51
C SER A 271 22.09 1.81 -22.40
N ASN A 272 22.28 0.52 -22.18
CA ASN A 272 21.19 -0.45 -22.00
C ASN A 272 21.22 -1.16 -20.63
N VAL A 273 22.21 -0.83 -19.80
CA VAL A 273 22.44 -1.41 -18.48
C VAL A 273 22.57 -0.32 -17.42
N GLY A 274 22.53 -0.71 -16.15
CA GLY A 274 22.68 0.21 -15.04
C GLY A 274 21.47 1.12 -14.82
N ILE A 275 20.28 0.73 -15.29
CA ILE A 275 19.04 1.48 -15.07
C ILE A 275 18.57 1.22 -13.65
N LEU A 276 18.41 2.31 -12.89
CA LEU A 276 17.80 2.29 -11.56
C LEU A 276 16.28 2.44 -11.68
N LYS A 277 15.54 1.60 -10.97
CA LYS A 277 14.08 1.61 -10.87
C LYS A 277 13.70 1.72 -9.39
N PRO A 278 12.59 2.39 -9.02
CA PRO A 278 12.08 2.29 -7.65
C PRO A 278 11.72 0.84 -7.32
N SER A 279 11.89 0.44 -6.07
CA SER A 279 11.53 -0.92 -5.61
C SER A 279 10.02 -1.11 -5.51
N VAL A 280 9.24 -0.51 -6.41
CA VAL A 280 7.79 -0.68 -6.52
C VAL A 280 7.43 -1.53 -7.74
N VAL A 281 6.30 -2.18 -7.69
CA VAL A 281 5.67 -2.81 -8.85
C VAL A 281 4.98 -1.71 -9.66
N MET A 282 5.56 -1.33 -10.77
CA MET A 282 5.00 -0.29 -11.64
C MET A 282 3.74 -0.78 -12.36
N PHE A 283 2.92 0.14 -12.85
CA PHE A 283 1.77 -0.22 -13.69
C PHE A 283 2.23 -1.03 -14.92
N GLY A 284 1.59 -2.20 -15.12
CA GLY A 284 1.97 -3.15 -16.18
C GLY A 284 3.14 -4.09 -15.85
N GLU A 285 3.74 -3.96 -14.69
CA GLU A 285 4.73 -4.90 -14.15
C GLU A 285 4.04 -6.05 -13.42
N SER A 286 4.65 -7.22 -13.45
CA SER A 286 4.17 -8.39 -12.69
C SER A 286 4.74 -8.36 -11.28
N ILE A 287 3.89 -8.65 -10.29
CA ILE A 287 4.34 -8.91 -8.92
C ILE A 287 5.17 -10.21 -8.92
N ALA A 288 6.26 -10.25 -8.19
CA ALA A 288 7.10 -11.44 -8.04
C ALA A 288 6.29 -12.63 -7.48
N SER A 289 6.66 -13.86 -7.88
CA SER A 289 5.93 -15.08 -7.50
C SER A 289 5.87 -15.24 -5.99
N GLU A 290 7.00 -15.03 -5.33
CA GLU A 290 7.17 -15.17 -3.89
C GLU A 290 6.26 -14.21 -3.11
N VAL A 291 6.09 -12.98 -3.61
CA VAL A 291 5.18 -11.98 -3.00
C VAL A 291 3.72 -12.38 -3.21
N LYS A 292 3.37 -12.93 -4.38
CA LYS A 292 2.01 -13.42 -4.64
C LYS A 292 1.66 -14.59 -3.73
N GLU A 293 2.55 -15.57 -3.64
CA GLU A 293 2.39 -16.77 -2.82
C GLU A 293 2.29 -16.39 -1.34
N ALA A 294 3.16 -15.50 -0.85
CA ALA A 294 3.10 -15.02 0.51
C ALA A 294 1.77 -14.28 0.83
N ALA A 295 1.25 -13.50 -0.13
CA ALA A 295 -0.04 -12.83 0.04
C ALA A 295 -1.20 -13.84 0.08
N GLU A 296 -1.16 -14.86 -0.76
CA GLU A 296 -2.16 -15.94 -0.77
C GLU A 296 -2.10 -16.77 0.52
N GLN A 297 -0.91 -17.12 0.99
CA GLN A 297 -0.72 -17.81 2.25
C GLN A 297 -1.21 -17.00 3.46
N ALA A 298 -0.99 -15.67 3.46
CA ALA A 298 -1.51 -14.81 4.52
C ALA A 298 -3.04 -14.84 4.59
N ILE A 299 -3.73 -14.88 3.44
CA ILE A 299 -5.18 -15.10 3.38
C ILE A 299 -5.53 -16.50 3.88
N ASP A 300 -4.90 -17.54 3.34
CA ASP A 300 -5.23 -18.94 3.64
C ASP A 300 -5.07 -19.31 5.12
N ASN A 301 -4.11 -18.69 5.78
CA ASN A 301 -3.78 -18.93 7.19
C ASN A 301 -4.64 -18.14 8.18
N SER A 302 -5.57 -17.30 7.72
CA SER A 302 -6.40 -16.43 8.55
C SER A 302 -7.88 -16.79 8.45
N GLY A 303 -8.65 -16.49 9.48
CA GLY A 303 -10.09 -16.77 9.51
C GLY A 303 -10.96 -15.62 9.05
N ARG A 304 -10.44 -14.38 8.93
CA ARG A 304 -11.18 -13.17 8.54
C ARG A 304 -10.34 -12.26 7.68
N LEU A 305 -10.99 -11.50 6.81
CA LEU A 305 -10.38 -10.44 6.02
C LEU A 305 -10.97 -9.08 6.39
N LEU A 306 -10.12 -8.13 6.80
CA LEU A 306 -10.49 -6.74 7.01
C LEU A 306 -9.85 -5.85 5.93
N VAL A 307 -10.67 -5.26 5.08
CA VAL A 307 -10.26 -4.40 3.96
C VAL A 307 -10.38 -2.93 4.37
N LEU A 308 -9.29 -2.16 4.24
CA LEU A 308 -9.18 -0.79 4.74
C LEU A 308 -8.72 0.16 3.64
N GLY A 309 -9.53 1.18 3.32
CA GLY A 309 -9.16 2.30 2.46
C GLY A 309 -8.74 1.87 1.04
N THR A 310 -9.43 0.90 0.46
CA THR A 310 -9.19 0.46 -0.92
C THR A 310 -10.47 0.11 -1.65
N SER A 311 -10.57 0.57 -2.88
CA SER A 311 -11.65 0.20 -3.80
C SER A 311 -11.47 -1.18 -4.47
N LEU A 312 -10.40 -1.92 -4.15
CA LEU A 312 -10.02 -3.19 -4.78
C LEU A 312 -9.97 -3.14 -6.33
N ALA A 313 -9.77 -1.95 -6.89
CA ALA A 313 -9.77 -1.79 -8.35
C ALA A 313 -8.57 -2.45 -9.03
N THR A 314 -7.44 -2.65 -8.33
CA THR A 314 -6.32 -3.45 -8.84
C THR A 314 -6.65 -4.94 -8.79
N TYR A 315 -6.32 -5.66 -9.86
CA TYR A 315 -6.56 -7.11 -9.89
C TYR A 315 -5.80 -7.85 -8.78
N SER A 316 -4.60 -7.40 -8.47
CA SER A 316 -3.74 -7.98 -7.42
C SER A 316 -4.39 -7.97 -6.03
N ALA A 317 -5.10 -6.90 -5.67
CA ALA A 317 -5.82 -6.81 -4.40
C ALA A 317 -7.20 -7.50 -4.48
N TRP A 318 -7.95 -7.26 -5.56
CA TRP A 318 -9.27 -7.88 -5.75
C TRP A 318 -9.22 -9.40 -5.68
N ARG A 319 -8.24 -10.04 -6.31
CA ARG A 319 -8.10 -11.51 -6.29
C ARG A 319 -7.88 -12.09 -4.90
N LEU A 320 -7.26 -11.32 -3.99
CA LEU A 320 -7.07 -11.73 -2.58
C LEU A 320 -8.38 -11.68 -1.81
N ALA A 321 -9.18 -10.63 -1.99
CA ALA A 321 -10.52 -10.56 -1.40
C ALA A 321 -11.44 -11.65 -1.97
N LYS A 322 -11.35 -11.92 -3.29
CA LYS A 322 -12.07 -13.03 -3.90
C LYS A 322 -11.64 -14.38 -3.33
N ARG A 323 -10.34 -14.62 -3.16
CA ARG A 323 -9.82 -15.83 -2.51
C ARG A 323 -10.37 -16.01 -1.10
N ALA A 324 -10.44 -14.94 -0.31
CA ALA A 324 -11.04 -14.98 1.02
C ALA A 324 -12.53 -15.37 0.95
N LYS A 325 -13.30 -14.79 0.03
CA LYS A 325 -14.71 -15.15 -0.18
C LYS A 325 -14.85 -16.62 -0.59
N ASP A 326 -14.04 -17.07 -1.57
CA ASP A 326 -14.07 -18.46 -2.07
C ASP A 326 -13.74 -19.49 -0.97
N ARG A 327 -12.99 -19.07 0.08
CA ARG A 327 -12.69 -19.88 1.27
C ARG A 327 -13.73 -19.74 2.40
N GLY A 328 -14.85 -19.06 2.17
CA GLY A 328 -15.91 -18.88 3.16
C GLY A 328 -15.51 -17.96 4.36
N MET A 329 -14.49 -17.13 4.16
CA MET A 329 -14.06 -16.17 5.20
C MET A 329 -15.07 -15.03 5.33
N PRO A 330 -15.46 -14.62 6.55
CA PRO A 330 -16.11 -13.34 6.78
C PRO A 330 -15.22 -12.18 6.31
N ILE A 331 -15.84 -11.20 5.62
CA ILE A 331 -15.14 -10.03 5.08
C ILE A 331 -15.73 -8.77 5.68
N ALA A 332 -14.87 -7.89 6.21
CA ALA A 332 -15.24 -6.53 6.57
C ALA A 332 -14.56 -5.52 5.64
N ILE A 333 -15.29 -4.50 5.20
CA ILE A 333 -14.77 -3.45 4.32
C ILE A 333 -15.08 -2.08 4.92
N ILE A 334 -14.03 -1.28 5.15
CA ILE A 334 -14.10 0.13 5.53
C ILE A 334 -13.51 0.94 4.38
N ASN A 335 -14.37 1.59 3.60
CA ASN A 335 -13.95 2.38 2.45
C ASN A 335 -15.01 3.41 2.07
N PHE A 336 -14.61 4.62 1.73
CA PHE A 336 -15.50 5.58 1.10
C PHE A 336 -15.76 5.20 -0.36
N GLY A 337 -17.05 5.24 -0.77
CA GLY A 337 -17.48 4.84 -2.10
C GLY A 337 -17.41 3.34 -2.37
N GLY A 338 -17.72 2.94 -3.58
CA GLY A 338 -17.87 1.55 -3.98
C GLY A 338 -16.55 0.77 -4.03
N VAL A 339 -16.69 -0.55 -3.97
CA VAL A 339 -15.59 -1.50 -4.02
C VAL A 339 -15.84 -2.54 -5.12
N ARG A 340 -14.81 -2.88 -5.88
CA ARG A 340 -14.90 -3.90 -6.93
C ARG A 340 -15.26 -5.25 -6.33
N GLY A 341 -16.33 -5.88 -6.84
CA GLY A 341 -16.81 -7.18 -6.38
C GLY A 341 -17.63 -7.13 -5.09
N GLU A 342 -17.98 -5.95 -4.59
CA GLU A 342 -18.71 -5.76 -3.34
C GLU A 342 -20.01 -6.58 -3.30
N GLU A 343 -20.76 -6.59 -4.38
CA GLU A 343 -22.01 -7.37 -4.47
C GLU A 343 -21.77 -8.88 -4.28
N GLU A 344 -20.70 -9.42 -4.87
CA GLU A 344 -20.34 -10.84 -4.75
C GLU A 344 -19.91 -11.18 -3.30
N PHE A 345 -19.22 -10.26 -2.63
CA PHE A 345 -18.72 -10.48 -1.27
C PHE A 345 -19.86 -10.58 -0.24
N PHE A 346 -20.95 -9.85 -0.46
CA PHE A 346 -22.04 -9.68 0.50
C PHE A 346 -23.40 -10.22 0.03
N HIS A 347 -23.48 -10.91 -1.12
CA HIS A 347 -24.78 -11.32 -1.68
C HIS A 347 -25.56 -12.27 -0.75
N ASP A 348 -24.86 -13.12 0.01
CA ASP A 348 -25.48 -14.08 0.93
C ASP A 348 -25.88 -13.48 2.28
N LEU A 349 -25.51 -12.21 2.54
CA LEU A 349 -25.75 -11.59 3.82
C LEU A 349 -27.06 -10.83 3.84
N GLN A 350 -27.84 -11.04 4.91
CA GLN A 350 -29.02 -10.22 5.17
C GLN A 350 -28.59 -8.88 5.80
N ILE A 351 -29.26 -7.79 5.42
CA ILE A 351 -28.92 -6.43 5.84
C ILE A 351 -29.03 -6.22 7.36
N ASP A 352 -29.86 -7.01 8.00
CA ASP A 352 -30.13 -6.93 9.45
C ASP A 352 -29.35 -8.02 10.24
N GLN A 353 -28.45 -8.77 9.58
CA GLN A 353 -27.54 -9.68 10.28
C GLN A 353 -26.55 -8.89 11.14
N ASN A 354 -26.06 -9.54 12.19
CA ASN A 354 -25.00 -9.03 13.02
C ASN A 354 -23.65 -8.96 12.26
N GLY A 355 -22.67 -8.25 12.81
CA GLY A 355 -21.37 -8.02 12.18
C GLY A 355 -20.52 -9.27 11.98
N GLY A 356 -20.80 -10.37 12.68
CA GLY A 356 -19.96 -11.57 12.68
C GLY A 356 -19.78 -12.23 11.31
N ALA A 357 -20.79 -12.16 10.45
CA ALA A 357 -20.76 -12.75 9.11
C ALA A 357 -20.12 -11.85 8.04
N GLY A 358 -20.10 -10.54 8.26
CA GLY A 358 -19.51 -9.55 7.36
C GLY A 358 -19.97 -8.13 7.68
N VAL A 359 -19.14 -7.15 7.32
CA VAL A 359 -19.36 -5.74 7.64
C VAL A 359 -19.01 -4.87 6.44
N ARG A 360 -19.89 -3.91 6.12
CA ARG A 360 -19.62 -2.87 5.12
C ARG A 360 -19.90 -1.49 5.70
N ILE A 361 -18.87 -0.65 5.75
CA ILE A 361 -18.88 0.65 6.40
C ILE A 361 -18.31 1.71 5.48
N GLU A 362 -18.91 2.91 5.52
CA GLU A 362 -18.48 4.08 4.76
C GLU A 362 -18.03 5.21 5.70
N PHE A 363 -16.92 4.98 6.41
CA PHE A 363 -16.28 5.94 7.31
C PHE A 363 -14.80 6.08 7.01
N GLY A 364 -14.19 7.20 7.46
CA GLY A 364 -12.73 7.37 7.47
C GLY A 364 -12.07 6.38 8.44
N THR A 365 -11.03 5.71 7.96
CA THR A 365 -10.30 4.73 8.77
C THR A 365 -9.66 5.37 10.00
N GLU A 366 -9.22 6.63 9.89
CA GLU A 366 -8.63 7.46 10.94
C GLU A 366 -9.65 7.88 12.02
N ILE A 367 -10.94 7.79 11.72
CA ILE A 367 -12.04 8.09 12.65
C ILE A 367 -12.47 6.83 13.38
N ILE A 368 -12.71 5.75 12.63
CA ILE A 368 -13.35 4.56 13.18
C ILE A 368 -12.39 3.62 13.90
N LEU A 369 -11.16 3.43 13.36
CA LEU A 369 -10.22 2.47 13.94
C LEU A 369 -9.73 2.84 15.35
N PRO A 370 -9.45 4.12 15.69
CA PRO A 370 -9.10 4.48 17.07
C PRO A 370 -10.21 4.17 18.07
N GLN A 371 -11.46 4.41 17.68
CA GLN A 371 -12.61 4.15 18.56
C GLN A 371 -12.89 2.65 18.69
N LEU A 372 -12.71 1.88 17.62
CA LEU A 372 -12.78 0.43 17.65
C LEU A 372 -11.75 -0.16 18.61
N VAL A 373 -10.49 0.29 18.54
CA VAL A 373 -9.41 -0.14 19.44
C VAL A 373 -9.75 0.20 20.89
N ALA A 374 -10.21 1.43 21.17
CA ALA A 374 -10.62 1.83 22.51
C ALA A 374 -11.76 0.97 23.06
N ASN A 375 -12.77 0.67 22.23
CA ASN A 375 -13.89 -0.21 22.61
C ASN A 375 -13.40 -1.64 22.91
N LEU A 376 -12.56 -2.22 22.08
CA LEU A 376 -11.98 -3.56 22.28
C LEU A 376 -11.13 -3.63 23.55
N GLN A 377 -10.36 -2.59 23.86
CA GLN A 377 -9.60 -2.48 25.10
C GLN A 377 -10.52 -2.47 26.32
N GLN A 378 -11.60 -1.69 26.30
CA GLN A 378 -12.58 -1.64 27.42
C GLN A 378 -13.20 -3.01 27.67
N ILE A 379 -13.61 -3.72 26.61
CA ILE A 379 -14.19 -5.06 26.75
C ILE A 379 -13.18 -6.04 27.37
N ARG A 380 -11.92 -5.96 26.97
CA ARG A 380 -10.84 -6.81 27.52
C ARG A 380 -10.60 -6.52 29.01
N PHE A 381 -10.62 -5.27 29.43
CA PHE A 381 -10.45 -4.87 30.84
C PHE A 381 -11.67 -5.18 31.71
N SER A 382 -12.88 -5.27 31.14
CA SER A 382 -14.09 -5.65 31.87
C SER A 382 -14.25 -7.15 32.12
N GLY A 383 -13.23 -7.95 31.84
CA GLY A 383 -13.17 -9.37 32.26
C GLY A 383 -13.74 -10.38 31.27
N THR A 384 -14.03 -9.97 30.03
CA THR A 384 -14.35 -10.93 28.97
C THR A 384 -13.05 -11.54 28.46
N ASP A 385 -12.76 -12.77 28.88
CA ASP A 385 -11.51 -13.48 28.54
C ASP A 385 -11.50 -13.92 27.07
N PHE A 386 -11.06 -13.02 26.18
CA PHE A 386 -10.91 -13.30 24.75
C PHE A 386 -9.79 -14.28 24.43
N THR A 387 -8.87 -14.58 25.36
CA THR A 387 -7.80 -15.55 25.13
C THR A 387 -8.37 -16.94 24.85
N LYS A 388 -9.54 -17.26 25.43
CA LYS A 388 -10.26 -18.51 25.14
C LYS A 388 -10.96 -18.53 23.79
N ILE A 389 -11.31 -17.34 23.25
CA ILE A 389 -11.98 -17.20 21.95
C ILE A 389 -10.94 -17.17 20.80
N LEU A 390 -9.79 -16.49 21.04
CA LEU A 390 -8.77 -16.26 20.01
C LEU A 390 -7.82 -17.46 19.80
N ASN A 391 -7.69 -18.36 20.77
CA ASN A 391 -6.82 -19.51 20.56
C ASN A 391 -7.12 -20.71 21.49
N PRO A 392 -8.10 -21.55 21.14
CA PRO A 392 -8.41 -22.76 21.91
C PRO A 392 -7.24 -23.79 21.95
N ASN A 393 -6.19 -23.59 21.15
CA ASN A 393 -5.05 -24.51 21.07
C ASN A 393 -3.80 -24.06 21.85
N ILE A 394 -3.74 -22.85 22.43
CA ILE A 394 -2.59 -22.41 23.25
C ILE A 394 -2.44 -23.27 24.50
N GLU A 395 -3.52 -23.71 25.14
CA GLU A 395 -3.44 -24.62 26.29
C GLU A 395 -2.91 -26.00 25.91
N LYS A 396 -3.27 -26.53 24.74
CA LYS A 396 -2.72 -27.79 24.23
C LYS A 396 -1.22 -27.71 23.93
N LEU A 397 -0.74 -26.58 23.41
CA LEU A 397 0.69 -26.36 23.14
C LEU A 397 1.51 -26.14 24.41
N LYS A 398 0.94 -25.52 25.45
CA LYS A 398 1.61 -25.38 26.75
C LYS A 398 1.69 -26.72 27.52
N ASN A 399 0.65 -27.52 27.45
CA ASN A 399 0.61 -28.82 28.12
C ASN A 399 1.52 -29.87 27.44
N ASN A 400 1.64 -29.84 26.10
CA ASN A 400 2.59 -30.71 25.39
C ASN A 400 4.06 -30.33 25.66
N LYS A 401 4.40 -29.03 25.77
CA LYS A 401 5.77 -28.60 26.12
C LYS A 401 6.15 -28.87 27.57
N LEU A 402 5.19 -28.98 28.49
CA LEU A 402 5.44 -29.31 29.88
C LEU A 402 5.62 -30.83 30.08
N GLN A 403 5.03 -31.68 29.27
CA GLN A 403 5.23 -33.12 29.31
C GLN A 403 6.56 -33.57 28.70
N ASP A 404 7.07 -32.86 27.68
CA ASP A 404 8.37 -33.11 27.05
C ASP A 404 9.58 -32.63 27.90
N ILE A 405 9.35 -31.83 28.95
CA ILE A 405 10.39 -31.36 29.89
C ILE A 405 10.42 -32.24 31.17
N LEU A 406 9.40 -33.06 31.41
CA LEU A 406 9.27 -33.92 32.59
C LEU A 406 9.41 -35.41 32.27
N SER A 407 9.72 -35.79 31.04
CA SER A 407 10.14 -37.11 30.58
C SER A 407 11.61 -37.08 30.16
#